data_1b2f661b787b877f10dd1d0f13c9e4bd
#
_entry.id   1b2f661b787b877f10dd1d0f13c9e4bd
#
_cell.length_a   1.000
_cell.length_b   1.000
_cell.length_c   1.000
_cell.angle_alpha   90.00
_cell.angle_beta   90.00
_cell.angle_gamma   90.00
#
_symmetry.space_group_name_H-M   'P 1'
#
loop_
_entity.id
_entity.type
_entity.pdbx_description
1 polymer ?
#
loop_
_entity_poly.entity_id
_entity_poly.type
_entity_poly.pdbx_seq_one_letter_code
_entity_poly.pdbx_strand_id
1 'polypeptide(L)'
;MRPLLTALAAAALFAPTVAAAQSLRQQVDGWRKQHEREILDEAFALFAIPNVASNQDDIAKNIAFLTQAFGKRGVTLTPLRAASGGSPALYGELKAPGATRTVVFYAHFDGQPVAGGGWDHDPFTPKLNRYRNSAPTDDVPLPAPGETVDPEVRIRARSASDDKGPVVAMLAALDAMKALGQKGSINVKFFLEGEEEAGSNHLAEILRTNKDRLAADAWLFFDGPVHVSGTPQIVLGVRGVMGAEVTFYGANRALHSGHYGNWAPNPAVAAAHFVASLRDRDGRVLIPGFYGDVPAPSDGDRALARALSTTDDSVRTSLGLSRTEANNAALGERIMQPALNIRGMRAGNVGNGASNAVPTSASVSIDFRLVPDQQPARIRRLLEQHLVQQGYTIVRDANAASSSTDRSRLAYVAYDSGYKAVQVKSTLPSVQAVKRVMARSYGREPFTLPILGGSLPLFHFVEQLGATVITVPTVNADNSQHAPNENLRVGNLWDGIALLTELMTTLGKEWGPRS
;
A
#
# COMPACT_ATOMS: atom_id res chain seq x y z
N MET A 1 -10.24 -93.30 16.53
CA MET A 1 -10.62 -91.92 16.89
C MET A 1 -9.67 -90.98 16.18
N ARG A 2 -10.14 -90.29 15.17
CA ARG A 2 -9.40 -89.24 14.42
C ARG A 2 -9.96 -87.85 14.83
N PRO A 3 -9.17 -86.86 15.11
CA PRO A 3 -9.68 -85.51 15.35
C PRO A 3 -9.81 -84.73 14.02
N LEU A 4 -10.96 -84.09 13.81
CA LEU A 4 -11.20 -83.11 12.75
C LEU A 4 -10.46 -81.80 13.06
N LEU A 5 -9.64 -81.37 12.12
CA LEU A 5 -9.09 -80.02 12.10
C LEU A 5 -10.07 -79.12 11.34
N THR A 6 -10.67 -78.14 12.02
CA THR A 6 -11.45 -77.07 11.44
C THR A 6 -10.52 -75.92 11.06
N ALA A 7 -10.39 -75.64 9.76
CA ALA A 7 -9.66 -74.46 9.26
C ALA A 7 -10.58 -73.23 9.28
N LEU A 8 -10.28 -72.21 10.11
CA LEU A 8 -10.88 -70.90 10.04
C LEU A 8 -10.22 -70.09 8.89
N ALA A 9 -10.93 -69.80 7.85
CA ALA A 9 -10.53 -68.86 6.83
C ALA A 9 -10.82 -67.43 7.33
N ALA A 10 -9.78 -66.66 7.61
CA ALA A 10 -9.90 -65.22 7.91
C ALA A 10 -10.08 -64.45 6.59
N ALA A 11 -11.30 -63.97 6.30
CA ALA A 11 -11.54 -63.04 5.22
C ALA A 11 -11.05 -61.64 5.64
N ALA A 12 -9.94 -61.18 5.08
CA ALA A 12 -9.45 -59.81 5.22
C ALA A 12 -10.34 -58.87 4.39
N LEU A 13 -11.20 -58.09 5.06
CA LEU A 13 -11.97 -57.02 4.47
C LEU A 13 -10.98 -55.86 4.11
N PHE A 14 -10.59 -55.75 2.85
CA PHE A 14 -9.99 -54.56 2.29
C PHE A 14 -11.07 -53.47 2.19
N ALA A 15 -11.17 -52.60 3.19
CA ALA A 15 -11.90 -51.35 3.03
C ALA A 15 -11.13 -50.45 2.04
N PRO A 16 -11.75 -49.96 0.97
CA PRO A 16 -11.10 -49.01 0.09
C PRO A 16 -10.82 -47.72 0.91
N THR A 17 -9.57 -47.40 1.10
CA THR A 17 -9.17 -46.06 1.60
C THR A 17 -9.61 -45.06 0.56
N VAL A 18 -10.70 -44.34 0.82
CA VAL A 18 -11.08 -43.17 0.04
C VAL A 18 -9.99 -42.14 0.27
N ALA A 19 -9.07 -42.02 -0.69
CA ALA A 19 -8.07 -40.95 -0.66
C ALA A 19 -8.86 -39.62 -0.60
N ALA A 20 -8.65 -38.85 0.47
CA ALA A 20 -9.26 -37.54 0.60
C ALA A 20 -8.85 -36.70 -0.63
N ALA A 21 -9.83 -36.10 -1.31
CA ALA A 21 -9.56 -35.26 -2.48
C ALA A 21 -8.61 -34.13 -2.07
N GLN A 22 -7.54 -33.93 -2.84
CA GLN A 22 -6.59 -32.84 -2.60
C GLN A 22 -7.31 -31.49 -2.60
N SER A 23 -6.96 -30.62 -1.63
CA SER A 23 -7.44 -29.24 -1.64
C SER A 23 -6.98 -28.52 -2.91
N LEU A 24 -7.71 -27.47 -3.32
CA LEU A 24 -7.32 -26.68 -4.49
C LEU A 24 -5.90 -26.10 -4.30
N ARG A 25 -5.57 -25.64 -3.09
CA ARG A 25 -4.21 -25.19 -2.74
C ARG A 25 -3.17 -26.27 -3.06
N GLN A 26 -3.39 -27.50 -2.63
CA GLN A 26 -2.46 -28.60 -2.90
C GLN A 26 -2.31 -28.90 -4.39
N GLN A 27 -3.41 -28.80 -5.16
CA GLN A 27 -3.37 -28.97 -6.61
C GLN A 27 -2.55 -27.87 -7.29
N VAL A 28 -2.77 -26.61 -6.90
CA VAL A 28 -2.01 -25.46 -7.40
C VAL A 28 -0.52 -25.59 -7.03
N ASP A 29 -0.21 -25.94 -5.80
CA ASP A 29 1.18 -26.16 -5.36
C ASP A 29 1.84 -27.32 -6.14
N GLY A 30 1.11 -28.38 -6.45
CA GLY A 30 1.58 -29.49 -7.28
C GLY A 30 1.93 -29.03 -8.70
N TRP A 31 1.02 -28.27 -9.32
CA TRP A 31 1.24 -27.69 -10.65
C TRP A 31 2.42 -26.71 -10.64
N ARG A 32 2.44 -25.77 -9.69
CA ARG A 32 3.46 -24.74 -9.57
C ARG A 32 4.87 -25.36 -9.46
N LYS A 33 5.06 -26.40 -8.62
CA LYS A 33 6.35 -27.10 -8.49
C LYS A 33 6.90 -27.63 -9.82
N GLN A 34 6.05 -27.96 -10.75
CA GLN A 34 6.45 -28.44 -12.09
C GLN A 34 6.76 -27.28 -13.06
N HIS A 35 6.34 -26.05 -12.71
CA HIS A 35 6.43 -24.88 -13.60
C HIS A 35 7.19 -23.70 -12.97
N GLU A 36 7.97 -23.94 -11.89
CA GLU A 36 8.68 -22.85 -11.21
C GLU A 36 9.66 -22.13 -12.15
N ARG A 37 10.33 -22.89 -13.03
CA ARG A 37 11.26 -22.32 -14.00
C ARG A 37 10.57 -21.37 -14.96
N GLU A 38 9.47 -21.76 -15.55
CA GLU A 38 8.71 -20.95 -16.52
C GLU A 38 8.13 -19.70 -15.86
N ILE A 39 7.62 -19.82 -14.62
CA ILE A 39 7.10 -18.68 -13.85
C ILE A 39 8.21 -17.68 -13.55
N LEU A 40 9.38 -18.16 -13.13
CA LEU A 40 10.52 -17.30 -12.83
C LEU A 40 11.10 -16.65 -14.09
N ASP A 41 11.16 -17.37 -15.22
CA ASP A 41 11.58 -16.79 -16.50
C ASP A 41 10.67 -15.64 -16.94
N GLU A 42 9.34 -15.78 -16.80
CA GLU A 42 8.38 -14.72 -17.10
C GLU A 42 8.51 -13.54 -16.11
N ALA A 43 8.70 -13.82 -14.82
CA ALA A 43 8.94 -12.81 -13.80
C ALA A 43 10.21 -11.99 -14.12
N PHE A 44 11.32 -12.66 -14.44
CA PHE A 44 12.57 -12.03 -14.81
C PHE A 44 12.43 -11.17 -16.06
N ALA A 45 11.73 -11.68 -17.08
CA ALA A 45 11.47 -10.92 -18.30
C ALA A 45 10.66 -9.64 -18.05
N LEU A 46 9.66 -9.67 -17.16
CA LEU A 46 8.87 -8.50 -16.80
C LEU A 46 9.67 -7.52 -15.93
N PHE A 47 10.42 -8.01 -14.93
CA PHE A 47 11.18 -7.16 -14.01
C PHE A 47 12.39 -6.50 -14.70
N ALA A 48 12.91 -7.10 -15.78
CA ALA A 48 13.99 -6.53 -16.57
C ALA A 48 13.57 -5.29 -17.41
N ILE A 49 12.26 -5.02 -17.54
CA ILE A 49 11.79 -3.85 -18.26
C ILE A 49 11.74 -2.66 -17.30
N PRO A 50 12.53 -1.60 -17.48
CA PRO A 50 12.42 -0.38 -16.70
C PRO A 50 11.01 0.20 -16.77
N ASN A 51 10.55 0.85 -15.68
CA ASN A 51 9.13 1.19 -15.55
C ASN A 51 8.84 2.48 -14.78
N VAL A 52 9.77 3.41 -14.75
CA VAL A 52 9.50 4.73 -14.16
C VAL A 52 8.47 5.47 -15.01
N ALA A 53 7.36 5.91 -14.41
CA ALA A 53 6.22 6.49 -15.13
C ALA A 53 6.56 7.70 -16.01
N SER A 54 7.59 8.48 -15.66
CA SER A 54 8.07 9.61 -16.48
C SER A 54 8.75 9.20 -17.79
N ASN A 55 9.19 7.93 -17.92
CA ASN A 55 9.77 7.40 -19.16
C ASN A 55 8.70 6.63 -19.97
N GLN A 56 8.05 7.33 -20.86
CA GLN A 56 6.94 6.77 -21.66
C GLN A 56 7.36 5.64 -22.62
N ASP A 57 8.61 5.60 -23.06
CA ASP A 57 9.13 4.51 -23.91
C ASP A 57 9.22 3.20 -23.12
N ASP A 58 9.67 3.26 -21.87
CA ASP A 58 9.72 2.09 -20.99
C ASP A 58 8.32 1.65 -20.55
N ILE A 59 7.44 2.59 -20.28
CA ILE A 59 6.01 2.30 -20.05
C ILE A 59 5.39 1.59 -21.25
N ALA A 60 5.67 2.03 -22.48
CA ALA A 60 5.19 1.37 -23.69
C ALA A 60 5.68 -0.09 -23.83
N LYS A 61 6.93 -0.38 -23.45
CA LYS A 61 7.48 -1.74 -23.43
C LYS A 61 6.75 -2.62 -22.40
N ASN A 62 6.46 -2.10 -21.19
CA ASN A 62 5.67 -2.80 -20.19
C ASN A 62 4.25 -3.09 -20.70
N ILE A 63 3.59 -2.13 -21.34
CA ILE A 63 2.27 -2.31 -21.95
C ILE A 63 2.29 -3.42 -23.00
N ALA A 64 3.30 -3.43 -23.88
CA ALA A 64 3.43 -4.45 -24.92
C ALA A 64 3.62 -5.85 -24.31
N PHE A 65 4.51 -5.99 -23.31
CA PHE A 65 4.73 -7.24 -22.61
C PHE A 65 3.44 -7.75 -21.94
N LEU A 66 2.78 -6.90 -21.14
CA LEU A 66 1.57 -7.27 -20.42
C LEU A 66 0.42 -7.62 -21.36
N THR A 67 0.24 -6.87 -22.45
CA THR A 67 -0.78 -7.15 -23.46
C THR A 67 -0.53 -8.53 -24.09
N GLN A 68 0.70 -8.87 -24.41
CA GLN A 68 1.04 -10.19 -24.94
C GLN A 68 0.84 -11.29 -23.89
N ALA A 69 1.30 -11.09 -22.64
CA ALA A 69 1.25 -12.09 -21.58
C ALA A 69 -0.19 -12.45 -21.19
N PHE A 70 -1.06 -11.45 -21.00
CA PHE A 70 -2.46 -11.66 -20.74
C PHE A 70 -3.21 -12.23 -21.96
N GLY A 71 -2.84 -11.78 -23.18
CA GLY A 71 -3.41 -12.28 -24.44
C GLY A 71 -3.20 -13.78 -24.63
N LYS A 72 -2.03 -14.34 -24.30
CA LYS A 72 -1.75 -15.79 -24.32
C LYS A 72 -2.70 -16.59 -23.42
N ARG A 73 -3.29 -15.93 -22.41
CA ARG A 73 -4.22 -16.52 -21.41
C ARG A 73 -5.69 -16.19 -21.70
N GLY A 74 -5.97 -15.61 -22.88
CA GLY A 74 -7.34 -15.29 -23.32
C GLY A 74 -7.91 -13.99 -22.73
N VAL A 75 -7.07 -13.13 -22.13
CA VAL A 75 -7.47 -11.83 -21.62
C VAL A 75 -6.91 -10.73 -22.53
N THR A 76 -7.79 -10.06 -23.27
CA THR A 76 -7.39 -8.90 -24.10
C THR A 76 -7.29 -7.66 -23.24
N LEU A 77 -6.08 -7.10 -23.10
CA LEU A 77 -5.88 -5.83 -22.42
C LEU A 77 -6.11 -4.65 -23.37
N THR A 78 -6.80 -3.63 -22.87
CA THR A 78 -7.08 -2.37 -23.57
C THR A 78 -6.53 -1.21 -22.74
N PRO A 79 -5.70 -0.32 -23.29
CA PRO A 79 -5.24 0.88 -22.59
C PRO A 79 -6.40 1.86 -22.34
N LEU A 80 -6.57 2.30 -21.11
CA LEU A 80 -7.46 3.39 -20.70
C LEU A 80 -6.60 4.63 -20.48
N ARG A 81 -6.86 5.71 -21.23
CA ARG A 81 -6.06 6.93 -21.21
C ARG A 81 -6.90 8.10 -20.70
N ALA A 82 -6.29 8.97 -19.92
CA ALA A 82 -6.83 10.30 -19.67
C ALA A 82 -6.57 11.21 -20.88
N ALA A 83 -7.51 12.09 -21.19
CA ALA A 83 -7.31 13.09 -22.23
C ALA A 83 -6.25 14.14 -21.83
N SER A 84 -6.07 14.34 -20.52
CA SER A 84 -5.06 15.24 -19.95
C SER A 84 -3.63 14.71 -20.04
N GLY A 85 -3.41 13.45 -20.45
CA GLY A 85 -2.08 12.85 -20.61
C GLY A 85 -1.79 11.74 -19.59
N GLY A 86 -0.50 11.56 -19.25
CA GLY A 86 -0.03 10.56 -18.30
C GLY A 86 0.08 9.14 -18.83
N SER A 87 0.52 8.23 -17.99
CA SER A 87 0.57 6.81 -18.32
C SER A 87 -0.82 6.18 -18.28
N PRO A 88 -1.15 5.27 -19.21
CA PRO A 88 -2.46 4.62 -19.22
C PRO A 88 -2.56 3.56 -18.13
N ALA A 89 -3.79 3.26 -17.70
CA ALA A 89 -4.11 2.00 -17.05
C ALA A 89 -4.48 0.95 -18.12
N LEU A 90 -4.19 -0.33 -17.85
CA LEU A 90 -4.58 -1.43 -18.72
C LEU A 90 -5.82 -2.12 -18.12
N TYR A 91 -6.81 -2.34 -18.95
CA TYR A 91 -8.06 -3.01 -18.59
C TYR A 91 -8.24 -4.30 -19.38
N GLY A 92 -8.59 -5.38 -18.69
CA GLY A 92 -9.01 -6.66 -19.30
C GLY A 92 -10.15 -7.29 -18.55
N GLU A 93 -10.84 -8.24 -19.17
CA GLU A 93 -11.96 -8.94 -18.55
C GLU A 93 -11.89 -10.45 -18.84
N LEU A 94 -12.12 -11.26 -17.81
CA LEU A 94 -12.32 -12.71 -17.88
C LEU A 94 -13.70 -13.03 -17.33
N LYS A 95 -14.62 -13.43 -18.20
CA LYS A 95 -15.98 -13.84 -17.82
C LYS A 95 -16.01 -15.31 -17.40
N ALA A 96 -16.71 -15.60 -16.32
CA ALA A 96 -16.96 -16.95 -15.85
C ALA A 96 -18.44 -17.32 -16.08
N PRO A 97 -18.73 -18.41 -16.80
CA PRO A 97 -20.10 -18.83 -17.04
C PRO A 97 -20.90 -19.04 -15.75
N GLY A 98 -22.05 -18.39 -15.63
CA GLY A 98 -22.92 -18.47 -14.44
C GLY A 98 -22.48 -17.61 -13.26
N ALA A 99 -21.38 -16.86 -13.35
CA ALA A 99 -20.98 -15.96 -12.30
C ALA A 99 -21.93 -14.76 -12.18
N THR A 100 -22.36 -14.45 -10.96
CA THR A 100 -23.23 -13.31 -10.63
C THR A 100 -22.48 -12.14 -10.01
N ARG A 101 -21.22 -12.34 -9.64
CA ARG A 101 -20.34 -11.33 -9.04
C ARG A 101 -19.24 -10.95 -10.01
N THR A 102 -18.89 -9.67 -10.02
CA THR A 102 -17.76 -9.13 -10.77
C THR A 102 -16.79 -8.48 -9.81
N VAL A 103 -15.51 -8.84 -9.87
CA VAL A 103 -14.46 -8.33 -9.00
C VAL A 103 -13.32 -7.79 -9.85
N VAL A 104 -12.81 -6.61 -9.51
CA VAL A 104 -11.61 -6.07 -10.14
C VAL A 104 -10.39 -6.50 -9.35
N PHE A 105 -9.39 -7.01 -10.04
CA PHE A 105 -8.04 -7.27 -9.53
C PHE A 105 -7.16 -6.11 -9.96
N TYR A 106 -6.69 -5.35 -8.98
CA TYR A 106 -5.82 -4.20 -9.17
C TYR A 106 -4.38 -4.56 -8.83
N ALA A 107 -3.47 -4.08 -9.67
CA ALA A 107 -2.04 -3.95 -9.41
C ALA A 107 -1.52 -2.76 -10.21
N HIS A 108 -0.28 -2.31 -9.96
CA HIS A 108 0.36 -1.33 -10.83
C HIS A 108 1.62 -1.90 -11.48
N PHE A 109 2.05 -1.31 -12.60
CA PHE A 109 3.22 -1.78 -13.34
C PHE A 109 4.32 -0.73 -13.52
N ASP A 110 4.07 0.50 -13.10
CA ASP A 110 5.13 1.50 -12.95
C ASP A 110 5.92 1.26 -11.66
N GLY A 111 6.98 2.01 -11.44
CA GLY A 111 7.85 1.83 -10.28
C GLY A 111 8.61 3.09 -9.91
N GLN A 112 9.10 3.10 -8.68
CA GLN A 112 9.89 4.18 -8.13
C GLN A 112 11.19 4.41 -8.92
N PRO A 113 11.62 5.68 -9.07
CA PRO A 113 12.92 6.00 -9.64
C PRO A 113 14.07 5.30 -8.93
N VAL A 114 15.07 4.88 -9.68
CA VAL A 114 16.28 4.22 -9.18
C VAL A 114 17.46 5.18 -9.04
N ALA A 115 17.25 6.46 -9.34
CA ALA A 115 18.27 7.51 -9.20
C ALA A 115 18.63 7.74 -7.72
N GLY A 116 19.92 7.90 -7.42
CA GLY A 116 20.40 8.14 -6.05
C GLY A 116 21.36 7.06 -5.52
N GLY A 117 21.53 5.96 -6.25
CA GLY A 117 22.49 4.90 -5.91
C GLY A 117 22.01 3.97 -4.77
N GLY A 118 22.94 3.23 -4.18
CA GLY A 118 22.64 2.29 -3.09
C GLY A 118 22.26 0.88 -3.55
N TRP A 119 22.01 0.66 -4.84
CA TRP A 119 21.88 -0.67 -5.41
C TRP A 119 23.26 -1.34 -5.54
N ASP A 120 23.35 -2.58 -5.16
CA ASP A 120 24.58 -3.38 -5.33
C ASP A 120 24.66 -4.11 -6.68
N HIS A 121 23.63 -3.99 -7.51
CA HIS A 121 23.55 -4.47 -8.90
C HIS A 121 22.61 -3.57 -9.71
N ASP A 122 22.54 -3.77 -11.02
CA ASP A 122 21.58 -3.06 -11.86
C ASP A 122 20.13 -3.41 -11.44
N PRO A 123 19.31 -2.42 -11.06
CA PRO A 123 17.93 -2.63 -10.59
C PRO A 123 17.03 -3.38 -11.56
N PHE A 124 17.32 -3.34 -12.85
CA PHE A 124 16.56 -4.00 -13.92
C PHE A 124 17.26 -5.25 -14.47
N THR A 125 18.24 -5.76 -13.73
CA THR A 125 18.83 -7.09 -13.97
C THR A 125 18.43 -8.01 -12.82
N PRO A 126 17.27 -8.70 -12.91
CA PRO A 126 16.75 -9.53 -11.80
C PRO A 126 17.74 -10.62 -11.40
N LYS A 127 17.85 -10.86 -10.09
CA LYS A 127 18.69 -11.91 -9.51
C LYS A 127 17.96 -12.70 -8.45
N LEU A 128 18.24 -13.98 -8.35
CA LEU A 128 17.86 -14.78 -7.17
C LEU A 128 18.99 -14.74 -6.14
N ASN A 129 18.65 -14.45 -4.89
CA ASN A 129 19.60 -14.41 -3.79
C ASN A 129 19.06 -15.11 -2.55
N ARG A 130 19.96 -15.76 -1.81
CA ARG A 130 19.71 -16.09 -0.41
C ARG A 130 19.79 -14.83 0.44
N TYR A 131 19.08 -14.84 1.56
CA TYR A 131 19.06 -13.73 2.50
C TYR A 131 19.41 -14.18 3.90
N ARG A 132 20.15 -13.34 4.63
CA ARG A 132 20.43 -13.49 6.04
C ARG A 132 20.34 -12.12 6.71
N ASN A 133 19.57 -12.03 7.81
CA ASN A 133 19.34 -10.77 8.53
C ASN A 133 18.91 -9.62 7.60
N SER A 134 17.95 -9.90 6.74
CA SER A 134 17.39 -8.96 5.73
C SER A 134 18.41 -8.41 4.72
N ALA A 135 19.57 -9.03 4.58
CA ALA A 135 20.58 -8.69 3.58
C ALA A 135 20.81 -9.85 2.60
N PRO A 136 21.06 -9.56 1.30
CA PRO A 136 21.39 -10.57 0.32
C PRO A 136 22.76 -11.19 0.64
N THR A 137 22.88 -12.49 0.38
CA THR A 137 24.14 -13.23 0.51
C THR A 137 24.53 -13.83 -0.84
N ASP A 138 24.30 -15.12 -1.06
CA ASP A 138 24.76 -15.84 -2.24
C ASP A 138 23.77 -15.68 -3.40
N ASP A 139 24.29 -15.52 -4.62
CA ASP A 139 23.52 -15.63 -5.85
C ASP A 139 23.04 -17.09 -6.01
N VAL A 140 21.78 -17.27 -6.39
CA VAL A 140 21.17 -18.58 -6.66
C VAL A 140 20.87 -18.66 -8.15
N PRO A 141 21.27 -19.72 -8.87
CA PRO A 141 20.87 -19.87 -10.25
C PRO A 141 19.37 -20.14 -10.38
N LEU A 142 18.79 -19.79 -11.52
CA LEU A 142 17.44 -20.25 -11.86
C LEU A 142 17.40 -21.79 -11.86
N PRO A 143 16.31 -22.41 -11.34
CA PRO A 143 16.20 -23.87 -11.29
C PRO A 143 16.20 -24.46 -12.71
N ALA A 144 16.64 -25.70 -12.85
CA ALA A 144 16.40 -26.42 -14.10
C ALA A 144 14.88 -26.73 -14.24
N PRO A 145 14.40 -26.98 -15.47
CA PRO A 145 12.99 -27.34 -15.67
C PRO A 145 12.59 -28.55 -14.81
N GLY A 146 11.52 -28.39 -14.02
CA GLY A 146 11.03 -29.40 -13.09
C GLY A 146 11.73 -29.44 -11.72
N GLU A 147 12.75 -28.63 -11.50
CA GLU A 147 13.34 -28.41 -10.18
C GLU A 147 12.62 -27.29 -9.43
N THR A 148 12.70 -27.33 -8.10
CA THR A 148 12.08 -26.34 -7.21
C THR A 148 13.11 -25.43 -6.57
N VAL A 149 12.73 -24.18 -6.33
CA VAL A 149 13.51 -23.18 -5.58
C VAL A 149 13.09 -23.19 -4.13
N ASP A 150 14.08 -23.03 -3.24
CA ASP A 150 13.83 -22.76 -1.82
C ASP A 150 12.94 -21.51 -1.70
N PRO A 151 11.76 -21.60 -1.05
CA PRO A 151 10.81 -20.48 -0.95
C PRO A 151 11.37 -19.28 -0.17
N GLU A 152 12.47 -19.43 0.57
CA GLU A 152 13.14 -18.32 1.27
C GLU A 152 14.07 -17.49 0.36
N VAL A 153 14.41 -18.00 -0.81
CA VAL A 153 15.15 -17.23 -1.83
C VAL A 153 14.32 -16.04 -2.28
N ARG A 154 14.97 -14.96 -2.66
CA ARG A 154 14.31 -13.73 -3.09
C ARG A 154 14.74 -13.31 -4.48
N ILE A 155 13.80 -12.80 -5.26
CA ILE A 155 14.05 -12.12 -6.53
C ILE A 155 14.36 -10.67 -6.20
N ARG A 156 15.55 -10.19 -6.54
CA ARG A 156 15.93 -8.78 -6.38
C ARG A 156 15.82 -8.07 -7.73
N ALA A 157 14.97 -7.09 -7.79
CA ALA A 157 14.84 -6.13 -8.89
C ALA A 157 13.92 -4.98 -8.45
N ARG A 158 13.99 -3.83 -9.13
CA ARG A 158 12.97 -2.78 -8.98
C ARG A 158 11.61 -3.32 -9.42
N SER A 159 10.58 -3.01 -8.63
CA SER A 159 9.19 -3.43 -8.82
C SER A 159 8.96 -4.94 -8.73
N ALA A 160 9.93 -5.70 -8.21
CA ALA A 160 9.72 -7.12 -7.98
C ALA A 160 8.62 -7.38 -6.95
N SER A 161 8.52 -6.53 -5.92
CA SER A 161 7.46 -6.57 -4.90
C SER A 161 6.40 -5.50 -5.12
N ASP A 162 6.77 -4.34 -5.66
CA ASP A 162 5.96 -3.14 -5.75
C ASP A 162 5.90 -2.63 -7.20
N ASP A 163 4.95 -3.13 -8.07
CA ASP A 163 3.88 -4.10 -7.80
C ASP A 163 3.80 -5.16 -8.92
N LYS A 164 4.90 -5.38 -9.68
CA LYS A 164 4.94 -6.37 -10.77
C LYS A 164 4.86 -7.83 -10.28
N GLY A 165 5.26 -8.12 -9.03
CA GLY A 165 5.16 -9.45 -8.46
C GLY A 165 3.73 -9.99 -8.41
N PRO A 166 2.76 -9.24 -7.86
CA PRO A 166 1.34 -9.58 -7.96
C PRO A 166 0.84 -9.74 -9.39
N VAL A 167 1.34 -8.98 -10.36
CA VAL A 167 0.99 -9.18 -11.79
C VAL A 167 1.47 -10.54 -12.29
N VAL A 168 2.70 -10.96 -11.95
CA VAL A 168 3.21 -12.31 -12.26
C VAL A 168 2.34 -13.38 -11.61
N ALA A 169 1.93 -13.17 -10.35
CA ALA A 169 1.04 -14.09 -9.66
C ALA A 169 -0.33 -14.20 -10.37
N MET A 170 -0.88 -13.10 -10.91
CA MET A 170 -2.11 -13.13 -11.72
C MET A 170 -1.94 -13.97 -12.98
N LEU A 171 -0.83 -13.80 -13.71
CA LEU A 171 -0.53 -14.55 -14.93
C LEU A 171 -0.41 -16.05 -14.63
N ALA A 172 0.38 -16.43 -13.63
CA ALA A 172 0.57 -17.81 -13.24
C ALA A 172 -0.73 -18.46 -12.68
N ALA A 173 -1.58 -17.69 -11.98
CA ALA A 173 -2.88 -18.17 -11.50
C ALA A 173 -3.82 -18.50 -12.66
N LEU A 174 -3.82 -17.72 -13.74
CA LEU A 174 -4.57 -18.02 -14.97
C LEU A 174 -4.08 -19.32 -15.63
N ASP A 175 -2.77 -19.55 -15.66
CA ASP A 175 -2.18 -20.78 -16.19
C ASP A 175 -2.53 -21.98 -15.31
N ALA A 176 -2.44 -21.85 -13.98
CA ALA A 176 -2.84 -22.88 -13.03
C ALA A 176 -4.32 -23.27 -13.20
N MET A 177 -5.22 -22.28 -13.29
CA MET A 177 -6.64 -22.52 -13.54
C MET A 177 -6.87 -23.33 -14.82
N LYS A 178 -6.20 -22.94 -15.90
CA LYS A 178 -6.32 -23.64 -17.20
C LYS A 178 -5.78 -25.07 -17.11
N ALA A 179 -4.59 -25.25 -16.54
CA ALA A 179 -3.95 -26.57 -16.42
C ALA A 179 -4.74 -27.54 -15.55
N LEU A 180 -5.35 -27.04 -14.47
CA LEU A 180 -6.15 -27.81 -13.52
C LEU A 180 -7.63 -27.92 -13.91
N GLY A 181 -8.04 -27.39 -15.07
CA GLY A 181 -9.43 -27.42 -15.53
C GLY A 181 -10.40 -26.68 -14.60
N GLN A 182 -9.91 -25.73 -13.81
CA GLN A 182 -10.72 -24.98 -12.86
C GLN A 182 -11.58 -23.93 -13.58
N LYS A 183 -12.83 -23.78 -13.12
CA LYS A 183 -13.76 -22.76 -13.65
C LYS A 183 -13.84 -21.58 -12.69
N GLY A 184 -13.90 -20.38 -13.23
CA GLY A 184 -14.14 -19.18 -12.43
C GLY A 184 -15.51 -19.22 -11.74
N SER A 185 -15.59 -18.66 -10.54
CA SER A 185 -16.84 -18.44 -9.78
C SER A 185 -17.27 -16.97 -9.77
N ILE A 186 -16.42 -16.09 -10.24
CA ILE A 186 -16.63 -14.64 -10.40
C ILE A 186 -16.19 -14.21 -11.79
N ASN A 187 -16.78 -13.13 -12.32
CA ASN A 187 -16.16 -12.40 -13.42
C ASN A 187 -15.00 -11.59 -12.86
N VAL A 188 -13.85 -11.66 -13.50
CA VAL A 188 -12.67 -10.91 -13.11
C VAL A 188 -12.43 -9.80 -14.12
N LYS A 189 -12.23 -8.58 -13.64
CA LYS A 189 -11.68 -7.47 -14.38
C LYS A 189 -10.26 -7.23 -13.88
N PHE A 190 -9.31 -7.09 -14.78
CA PHE A 190 -7.95 -6.69 -14.45
C PHE A 190 -7.81 -5.20 -14.71
N PHE A 191 -7.28 -4.48 -13.74
CA PHE A 191 -6.95 -3.06 -13.85
C PHE A 191 -5.50 -2.88 -13.40
N LEU A 192 -4.61 -2.63 -14.34
CA LEU A 192 -3.19 -2.45 -14.09
C LEU A 192 -2.84 -0.98 -14.31
N GLU A 193 -2.50 -0.28 -13.24
CA GLU A 193 -2.18 1.15 -13.30
C GLU A 193 -0.73 1.37 -13.75
N GLY A 194 -0.47 2.43 -14.50
CA GLY A 194 0.87 2.77 -15.01
C GLY A 194 1.43 4.08 -14.44
N GLU A 195 0.86 4.62 -13.37
CA GLU A 195 1.23 5.91 -12.81
C GLU A 195 1.05 5.99 -11.27
N GLU A 196 0.95 4.87 -10.56
CA GLU A 196 0.70 4.84 -9.12
C GLU A 196 1.85 5.53 -8.37
N GLU A 197 3.08 5.14 -8.66
CA GLU A 197 4.29 5.62 -8.03
C GLU A 197 4.64 7.10 -8.38
N ALA A 198 4.01 7.63 -9.40
CA ALA A 198 4.07 9.05 -9.75
C ALA A 198 2.89 9.86 -9.14
N GLY A 199 2.09 9.24 -8.27
CA GLY A 199 1.00 9.87 -7.54
C GLY A 199 -0.36 9.83 -8.24
N SER A 200 -0.57 8.95 -9.23
CA SER A 200 -1.88 8.70 -9.88
C SER A 200 -2.58 9.97 -10.39
N ASN A 201 -1.82 10.91 -10.95
CA ASN A 201 -2.32 12.26 -11.27
C ASN A 201 -3.48 12.24 -12.28
N HIS A 202 -3.53 11.24 -13.17
CA HIS A 202 -4.54 11.11 -14.21
C HIS A 202 -5.61 10.04 -13.90
N LEU A 203 -5.45 9.29 -12.80
CA LEU A 203 -6.33 8.18 -12.42
C LEU A 203 -7.78 8.60 -12.27
N ALA A 204 -8.05 9.73 -11.58
CA ALA A 204 -9.42 10.22 -11.38
C ALA A 204 -10.18 10.43 -12.70
N GLU A 205 -9.49 10.92 -13.73
CA GLU A 205 -10.07 11.09 -15.06
C GLU A 205 -10.32 9.73 -15.74
N ILE A 206 -9.34 8.82 -15.68
CA ILE A 206 -9.47 7.45 -16.24
C ILE A 206 -10.68 6.74 -15.62
N LEU A 207 -10.84 6.79 -14.30
CA LEU A 207 -11.94 6.14 -13.59
C LEU A 207 -13.29 6.75 -13.99
N ARG A 208 -13.38 8.08 -13.98
CA ARG A 208 -14.61 8.82 -14.30
C ARG A 208 -15.09 8.56 -15.73
N THR A 209 -14.17 8.56 -16.71
CA THR A 209 -14.51 8.37 -18.14
C THR A 209 -14.82 6.92 -18.50
N ASN A 210 -14.42 5.95 -17.65
CA ASN A 210 -14.66 4.53 -17.87
C ASN A 210 -15.57 3.90 -16.80
N LYS A 211 -16.39 4.71 -16.10
CA LYS A 211 -17.19 4.28 -14.95
C LYS A 211 -18.01 3.01 -15.22
N ASP A 212 -18.76 2.97 -16.32
CA ASP A 212 -19.61 1.82 -16.65
C ASP A 212 -18.79 0.55 -16.93
N ARG A 213 -17.66 0.71 -17.62
CA ARG A 213 -16.72 -0.39 -17.90
C ARG A 213 -16.08 -0.95 -16.64
N LEU A 214 -15.83 -0.09 -15.66
CA LEU A 214 -15.15 -0.42 -14.41
C LEU A 214 -16.10 -0.80 -13.27
N ALA A 215 -17.42 -0.79 -13.50
CA ALA A 215 -18.40 -1.19 -12.50
C ALA A 215 -18.15 -2.62 -12.02
N ALA A 216 -18.12 -2.82 -10.69
CA ALA A 216 -17.84 -4.11 -10.06
C ALA A 216 -18.46 -4.18 -8.66
N ASP A 217 -18.60 -5.39 -8.11
CA ASP A 217 -19.10 -5.62 -6.76
C ASP A 217 -18.03 -5.33 -5.69
N ALA A 218 -16.74 -5.52 -6.03
CA ALA A 218 -15.58 -5.16 -5.21
C ALA A 218 -14.32 -5.01 -6.06
N TRP A 219 -13.35 -4.30 -5.49
CA TRP A 219 -11.99 -4.14 -5.99
C TRP A 219 -11.02 -4.75 -4.99
N LEU A 220 -10.20 -5.69 -5.44
CA LEU A 220 -9.12 -6.29 -4.65
C LEU A 220 -7.79 -5.72 -5.12
N PHE A 221 -7.10 -5.03 -4.21
CA PHE A 221 -5.80 -4.44 -4.44
C PHE A 221 -4.73 -5.37 -3.91
N PHE A 222 -3.81 -5.80 -4.76
CA PHE A 222 -2.75 -6.73 -4.37
C PHE A 222 -1.43 -6.03 -4.03
N ASP A 223 -1.48 -4.74 -3.93
CA ASP A 223 -0.39 -3.85 -3.56
C ASP A 223 -0.11 -3.88 -2.04
N GLY A 224 1.16 -3.81 -1.68
CA GLY A 224 1.65 -3.74 -0.31
C GLY A 224 2.02 -5.10 0.32
N PRO A 225 2.75 -5.04 1.45
CA PRO A 225 3.31 -6.22 2.10
C PRO A 225 2.32 -6.91 3.05
N VAL A 226 2.52 -8.21 3.29
CA VAL A 226 1.89 -8.94 4.38
C VAL A 226 2.37 -8.39 5.74
N HIS A 227 1.74 -8.82 6.83
CA HIS A 227 2.18 -8.41 8.18
C HIS A 227 3.64 -8.82 8.44
N VAL A 228 4.36 -8.04 9.28
CA VAL A 228 5.78 -8.27 9.61
C VAL A 228 6.07 -9.65 10.20
N SER A 229 5.08 -10.32 10.79
CA SER A 229 5.19 -11.72 11.23
C SER A 229 5.08 -12.74 10.11
N GLY A 230 4.93 -12.31 8.85
CA GLY A 230 4.62 -13.18 7.71
C GLY A 230 3.18 -13.68 7.69
N THR A 231 2.31 -13.25 8.62
CA THR A 231 0.90 -13.61 8.61
C THR A 231 0.17 -12.86 7.50
N PRO A 232 -0.67 -13.55 6.69
CA PRO A 232 -1.51 -12.88 5.71
C PRO A 232 -2.37 -11.82 6.37
N GLN A 233 -2.61 -10.72 5.66
CA GLN A 233 -3.48 -9.67 6.17
C GLN A 233 -4.45 -9.18 5.11
N ILE A 234 -5.58 -8.66 5.56
CA ILE A 234 -6.54 -7.91 4.76
C ILE A 234 -6.64 -6.50 5.33
N VAL A 235 -6.51 -5.50 4.46
CA VAL A 235 -6.56 -4.09 4.86
C VAL A 235 -7.84 -3.48 4.34
N LEU A 236 -8.61 -2.87 5.24
CA LEU A 236 -9.96 -2.38 4.96
C LEU A 236 -10.02 -0.87 4.73
N GLY A 237 -8.89 -0.19 4.78
CA GLY A 237 -8.83 1.24 4.56
C GLY A 237 -7.44 1.80 4.66
N VAL A 238 -7.29 3.04 4.22
CA VAL A 238 -6.05 3.81 4.27
C VAL A 238 -6.34 5.20 4.81
N ARG A 239 -5.35 5.79 5.49
CA ARG A 239 -5.45 7.18 5.91
C ARG A 239 -5.47 8.11 4.70
N GLY A 240 -6.20 9.22 4.86
CA GLY A 240 -6.02 10.38 4.03
C GLY A 240 -4.76 11.15 4.40
N VAL A 241 -4.36 12.04 3.53
CA VAL A 241 -3.17 12.88 3.71
C VAL A 241 -3.44 14.32 3.27
N MET A 242 -2.77 15.27 3.92
CA MET A 242 -2.71 16.66 3.48
C MET A 242 -1.43 17.28 4.03
N GLY A 243 -0.68 18.00 3.21
CA GLY A 243 0.45 18.80 3.63
C GLY A 243 0.12 20.29 3.72
N ALA A 244 0.86 20.98 4.57
CA ALA A 244 0.84 22.43 4.66
C ALA A 244 2.25 22.98 4.93
N GLU A 245 2.61 24.04 4.21
CA GLU A 245 3.81 24.83 4.46
C GLU A 245 3.39 26.20 5.00
N VAL A 246 3.79 26.52 6.24
CA VAL A 246 3.45 27.80 6.89
C VAL A 246 4.71 28.65 6.98
N THR A 247 4.69 29.83 6.36
CA THR A 247 5.80 30.78 6.40
C THR A 247 5.42 32.01 7.22
N PHE A 248 6.21 32.30 8.24
CA PHE A 248 6.16 33.50 9.07
C PHE A 248 7.19 34.52 8.59
N TYR A 249 6.83 35.80 8.63
CA TYR A 249 7.70 36.88 8.16
C TYR A 249 8.23 37.73 9.32
N GLY A 250 9.45 38.23 9.16
CA GLY A 250 10.07 39.22 10.00
C GLY A 250 10.33 40.52 9.25
N ALA A 251 11.39 41.23 9.59
CA ALA A 251 11.80 42.44 8.90
C ALA A 251 12.07 42.19 7.40
N ASN A 252 12.03 43.23 6.57
CA ASN A 252 12.27 43.17 5.14
C ASN A 252 13.73 42.84 4.75
N ARG A 253 14.64 42.89 5.69
CA ARG A 253 16.03 42.47 5.55
C ARG A 253 16.51 41.80 6.84
N ALA A 254 17.56 40.98 6.77
CA ALA A 254 18.18 40.43 7.96
C ALA A 254 18.75 41.57 8.85
N LEU A 255 18.56 41.44 10.15
CA LEU A 255 18.94 42.44 11.12
C LEU A 255 20.05 41.89 12.04
N HIS A 256 21.08 42.71 12.33
CA HIS A 256 22.11 42.31 13.28
C HIS A 256 21.50 42.11 14.68
N SER A 257 21.62 40.89 15.23
CA SER A 257 20.94 40.50 16.48
C SER A 257 21.40 41.30 17.70
N GLY A 258 22.66 41.75 17.72
CA GLY A 258 23.19 42.61 18.79
C GLY A 258 22.59 44.02 18.80
N HIS A 259 22.11 44.51 17.64
CA HIS A 259 21.53 45.86 17.55
C HIS A 259 20.00 45.83 17.64
N TYR A 260 19.37 44.74 17.16
CA TYR A 260 17.92 44.68 17.00
C TYR A 260 17.26 43.52 17.78
N GLY A 261 18.05 42.73 18.50
CA GLY A 261 17.54 41.73 19.42
C GLY A 261 16.70 42.37 20.53
N ASN A 262 15.67 41.66 21.03
CA ASN A 262 14.67 42.14 21.99
C ASN A 262 13.81 43.33 21.49
N TRP A 263 14.04 43.80 20.26
CA TRP A 263 13.29 44.90 19.65
C TRP A 263 12.54 44.46 18.39
N ALA A 264 13.20 43.79 17.46
CA ALA A 264 12.57 43.31 16.25
C ALA A 264 11.94 41.93 16.46
N PRO A 265 10.68 41.73 16.04
CA PRO A 265 10.06 40.39 16.05
C PRO A 265 10.88 39.37 15.26
N ASN A 266 11.11 38.21 15.86
CA ASN A 266 11.90 37.14 15.26
C ASN A 266 10.98 36.05 14.69
N PRO A 267 10.94 35.80 13.37
CA PRO A 267 10.06 34.79 12.76
C PRO A 267 10.44 33.36 13.18
N ALA A 268 11.70 33.09 13.58
CA ALA A 268 12.07 31.78 14.11
C ALA A 268 11.35 31.49 15.45
N VAL A 269 11.21 32.49 16.30
CA VAL A 269 10.46 32.40 17.57
C VAL A 269 8.96 32.22 17.28
N ALA A 270 8.42 32.96 16.30
CA ALA A 270 7.05 32.83 15.88
C ALA A 270 6.73 31.40 15.40
N ALA A 271 7.58 30.83 14.56
CA ALA A 271 7.46 29.44 14.09
C ALA A 271 7.53 28.42 15.24
N ALA A 272 8.44 28.62 16.20
CA ALA A 272 8.57 27.73 17.36
C ALA A 272 7.30 27.75 18.25
N HIS A 273 6.77 28.95 18.56
CA HIS A 273 5.51 29.11 19.30
C HIS A 273 4.33 28.49 18.56
N PHE A 274 4.25 28.69 17.25
CA PHE A 274 3.21 28.07 16.43
C PHE A 274 3.26 26.55 16.53
N VAL A 275 4.43 25.92 16.33
CA VAL A 275 4.58 24.46 16.46
C VAL A 275 4.19 23.98 17.85
N ALA A 276 4.61 24.68 18.91
CA ALA A 276 4.25 24.36 20.29
C ALA A 276 2.73 24.50 20.55
N SER A 277 2.02 25.32 19.79
CA SER A 277 0.57 25.48 19.89
C SER A 277 -0.24 24.42 19.12
N LEU A 278 0.40 23.66 18.21
CA LEU A 278 -0.30 22.68 17.37
C LEU A 278 -0.55 21.36 18.08
N ARG A 279 0.35 20.93 18.99
CA ARG A 279 0.25 19.63 19.66
C ARG A 279 0.97 19.67 21.01
N ASP A 280 0.48 18.82 21.93
CA ASP A 280 1.13 18.60 23.22
C ASP A 280 2.31 17.59 23.12
N ARG A 281 2.93 17.34 24.28
CA ARG A 281 4.09 16.43 24.38
C ARG A 281 3.72 14.96 24.16
N ASP A 282 2.45 14.59 24.31
CA ASP A 282 1.94 13.23 24.12
C ASP A 282 1.31 13.02 22.74
N GLY A 283 1.49 13.99 21.84
CA GLY A 283 1.08 13.88 20.45
C GLY A 283 -0.38 14.24 20.18
N ARG A 284 -1.13 14.75 21.17
CA ARG A 284 -2.49 15.22 20.95
C ARG A 284 -2.46 16.56 20.20
N VAL A 285 -3.26 16.66 19.14
CA VAL A 285 -3.39 17.90 18.36
C VAL A 285 -4.26 18.89 19.15
N LEU A 286 -3.77 20.11 19.30
CA LEU A 286 -4.40 21.18 20.08
C LEU A 286 -5.21 22.17 19.23
N ILE A 287 -5.26 22.01 17.92
CA ILE A 287 -6.10 22.85 17.04
C ILE A 287 -7.56 22.65 17.44
N PRO A 288 -8.29 23.72 17.86
CA PRO A 288 -9.69 23.60 18.24
C PRO A 288 -10.54 22.97 17.15
N GLY A 289 -11.36 21.98 17.51
CA GLY A 289 -12.23 21.28 16.57
C GLY A 289 -11.57 20.21 15.70
N PHE A 290 -10.26 19.95 15.86
CA PHE A 290 -9.53 18.97 15.03
C PHE A 290 -10.13 17.57 15.08
N TYR A 291 -10.63 17.14 16.24
CA TYR A 291 -11.26 15.83 16.44
C TYR A 291 -12.79 15.84 16.29
N GLY A 292 -13.40 16.98 15.93
CA GLY A 292 -14.86 17.14 15.97
C GLY A 292 -15.64 16.22 15.02
N ASP A 293 -15.01 15.81 13.90
CA ASP A 293 -15.62 14.91 12.90
C ASP A 293 -15.04 13.49 12.99
N VAL A 294 -14.27 13.17 14.01
CA VAL A 294 -13.63 11.86 14.15
C VAL A 294 -14.57 10.93 14.89
N PRO A 295 -15.17 9.93 14.22
CA PRO A 295 -15.98 8.95 14.92
C PRO A 295 -15.10 8.12 15.87
N ALA A 296 -15.65 7.75 17.01
CA ALA A 296 -14.98 6.79 17.87
C ALA A 296 -14.87 5.44 17.12
N PRO A 297 -13.69 4.80 17.07
CA PRO A 297 -13.57 3.47 16.49
C PRO A 297 -14.54 2.50 17.17
N SER A 298 -15.15 1.59 16.39
CA SER A 298 -16.02 0.56 16.96
C SER A 298 -15.25 -0.36 17.91
N ASP A 299 -15.93 -1.06 18.81
CA ASP A 299 -15.30 -2.06 19.67
C ASP A 299 -14.64 -3.17 18.84
N GLY A 300 -15.26 -3.53 17.70
CA GLY A 300 -14.70 -4.48 16.76
C GLY A 300 -13.40 -3.99 16.14
N ASP A 301 -13.34 -2.74 15.67
CA ASP A 301 -12.12 -2.18 15.09
C ASP A 301 -11.01 -2.05 16.14
N ARG A 302 -11.35 -1.66 17.37
CA ARG A 302 -10.38 -1.65 18.49
C ARG A 302 -9.83 -3.04 18.79
N ALA A 303 -10.68 -4.06 18.81
CA ALA A 303 -10.25 -5.44 19.02
C ALA A 303 -9.31 -5.92 17.91
N LEU A 304 -9.62 -5.61 16.65
CA LEU A 304 -8.77 -5.92 15.50
C LEU A 304 -7.41 -5.20 15.59
N ALA A 305 -7.41 -3.91 15.92
CA ALA A 305 -6.19 -3.12 16.07
C ALA A 305 -5.29 -3.65 17.21
N ARG A 306 -5.88 -4.07 18.35
CA ARG A 306 -5.13 -4.68 19.47
C ARG A 306 -4.54 -6.03 19.12
N ALA A 307 -5.22 -6.84 18.30
CA ALA A 307 -4.68 -8.13 17.86
C ALA A 307 -3.36 -8.00 17.09
N LEU A 308 -3.08 -6.83 16.50
CA LEU A 308 -1.85 -6.51 15.77
C LEU A 308 -0.73 -6.01 16.69
N SER A 309 -1.04 -5.56 17.91
CA SER A 309 -0.08 -4.90 18.80
C SER A 309 0.88 -5.86 19.51
N THR A 310 0.82 -7.15 19.24
CA THR A 310 1.73 -8.16 19.80
C THR A 310 3.21 -7.93 19.46
N THR A 311 3.48 -7.13 18.43
CA THR A 311 4.83 -6.78 17.98
C THR A 311 5.26 -5.38 18.38
N ASP A 312 4.39 -4.55 18.98
CA ASP A 312 4.65 -3.13 19.25
C ASP A 312 5.90 -2.90 20.11
N ASP A 313 6.10 -3.70 21.16
CA ASP A 313 7.29 -3.60 22.01
C ASP A 313 8.58 -3.95 21.28
N SER A 314 8.54 -4.96 20.41
CA SER A 314 9.67 -5.34 19.57
C SER A 314 10.01 -4.21 18.58
N VAL A 315 8.99 -3.65 17.91
CA VAL A 315 9.15 -2.50 17.00
C VAL A 315 9.69 -1.30 17.75
N ARG A 316 9.11 -0.92 18.89
CA ARG A 316 9.57 0.19 19.72
C ARG A 316 11.04 0.04 20.09
N THR A 317 11.45 -1.16 20.53
CA THR A 317 12.83 -1.45 20.93
C THR A 317 13.79 -1.38 19.74
N SER A 318 13.40 -1.94 18.58
CA SER A 318 14.23 -1.91 17.36
C SER A 318 14.45 -0.49 16.84
N LEU A 319 13.51 0.42 17.10
CA LEU A 319 13.62 1.85 16.79
C LEU A 319 14.41 2.66 17.84
N GLY A 320 14.94 2.02 18.90
CA GLY A 320 15.70 2.69 19.96
C GLY A 320 14.84 3.59 20.86
N LEU A 321 13.52 3.39 20.91
CA LEU A 321 12.60 4.20 21.69
C LEU A 321 12.35 3.59 23.07
N SER A 322 12.57 4.36 24.14
CA SER A 322 12.23 3.95 25.51
C SER A 322 10.71 4.02 25.78
N ARG A 323 10.00 4.92 25.10
CA ARG A 323 8.56 5.08 25.15
C ARG A 323 8.01 5.59 23.81
N THR A 324 6.73 5.39 23.57
CA THR A 324 5.99 6.03 22.47
C THR A 324 5.07 7.14 23.01
N GLU A 325 4.48 7.92 22.12
CA GLU A 325 3.47 8.92 22.48
C GLU A 325 2.17 8.26 23.00
N ALA A 326 1.26 9.07 23.51
CA ALA A 326 -0.03 8.63 24.06
C ALA A 326 0.10 7.48 25.10
N ASN A 327 1.09 7.62 25.97
CA ASN A 327 1.33 6.71 27.10
C ASN A 327 1.49 5.23 26.67
N ASN A 328 2.25 4.99 25.62
CA ASN A 328 2.48 3.67 25.02
C ASN A 328 1.18 2.96 24.54
N ALA A 329 0.20 3.71 24.07
CA ALA A 329 -0.98 3.13 23.45
C ALA A 329 -0.60 2.31 22.21
N ALA A 330 -1.35 1.24 21.94
CA ALA A 330 -1.13 0.32 20.84
C ALA A 330 -1.03 1.06 19.48
N LEU A 331 -0.05 0.72 18.66
CA LEU A 331 0.18 1.36 17.36
C LEU A 331 -1.07 1.31 16.48
N GLY A 332 -1.74 0.15 16.40
CA GLY A 332 -2.96 -0.01 15.63
C GLY A 332 -4.09 0.93 16.09
N GLU A 333 -4.24 1.17 17.40
CA GLU A 333 -5.22 2.13 17.93
C GLU A 333 -4.83 3.58 17.58
N ARG A 334 -3.53 3.89 17.59
CA ARG A 334 -3.04 5.23 17.21
C ARG A 334 -3.21 5.52 15.73
N ILE A 335 -3.05 4.52 14.88
CA ILE A 335 -3.29 4.65 13.43
C ILE A 335 -4.75 4.99 13.13
N MET A 336 -5.71 4.54 13.92
CA MET A 336 -7.13 4.89 13.78
C MET A 336 -7.46 6.32 14.27
N GLN A 337 -6.51 7.06 14.80
CA GLN A 337 -6.66 8.47 15.16
C GLN A 337 -5.96 9.37 14.14
N PRO A 338 -6.48 10.59 13.90
CA PRO A 338 -5.78 11.53 13.03
C PRO A 338 -4.49 12.01 13.68
N ALA A 339 -3.50 12.32 12.84
CA ALA A 339 -2.20 12.81 13.30
C ALA A 339 -1.82 14.11 12.61
N LEU A 340 -1.01 14.91 13.33
CA LEU A 340 -0.30 16.07 12.82
C LEU A 340 1.17 15.88 13.13
N ASN A 341 2.01 15.85 12.09
CA ASN A 341 3.44 15.70 12.22
C ASN A 341 4.16 16.94 11.70
N ILE A 342 5.25 17.31 12.33
CA ILE A 342 6.14 18.37 11.84
C ILE A 342 7.21 17.68 10.99
N ARG A 343 7.19 17.91 9.67
CA ARG A 343 8.18 17.35 8.74
C ARG A 343 9.50 18.10 8.77
N GLY A 344 9.45 19.39 9.09
CA GLY A 344 10.64 20.23 9.15
C GLY A 344 10.34 21.66 9.59
N MET A 345 11.42 22.34 10.01
CA MET A 345 11.42 23.76 10.32
C MET A 345 12.68 24.39 9.73
N ARG A 346 12.54 25.60 9.18
CA ARG A 346 13.68 26.37 8.63
C ARG A 346 13.60 27.81 9.08
N ALA A 347 14.72 28.32 9.66
CA ALA A 347 14.88 29.74 10.01
C ALA A 347 16.37 30.04 10.19
N GLY A 348 16.93 30.90 9.35
CA GLY A 348 18.38 31.18 9.39
C GLY A 348 19.24 29.91 9.18
N ASN A 349 20.47 29.95 9.67
CA ASN A 349 21.42 28.84 9.61
C ASN A 349 21.90 28.45 11.01
N VAL A 350 22.41 27.23 11.15
CA VAL A 350 23.01 26.70 12.39
C VAL A 350 24.43 26.19 12.14
N GLY A 351 25.17 25.91 13.20
CA GLY A 351 26.56 25.43 13.11
C GLY A 351 27.49 26.48 12.47
N ASN A 352 28.41 26.03 11.63
CA ASN A 352 29.42 26.92 10.99
C ASN A 352 28.81 27.96 10.02
N GLY A 353 27.53 27.77 9.61
CA GLY A 353 26.81 28.75 8.78
C GLY A 353 26.00 29.77 9.58
N ALA A 354 26.00 29.71 10.92
CA ALA A 354 25.24 30.61 11.76
C ALA A 354 25.84 32.05 11.69
N SER A 355 24.94 33.04 11.70
CA SER A 355 25.29 34.45 11.75
C SER A 355 24.53 35.14 12.88
N ASN A 356 25.11 36.25 13.42
CA ASN A 356 24.44 37.07 14.42
C ASN A 356 23.33 37.92 13.79
N ALA A 357 22.31 37.26 13.22
CA ALA A 357 21.23 37.91 12.48
C ALA A 357 19.86 37.37 12.86
N VAL A 358 18.86 38.26 12.95
CA VAL A 358 17.45 37.93 12.97
C VAL A 358 17.03 37.66 11.52
N PRO A 359 16.50 36.48 11.19
CA PRO A 359 16.14 36.15 9.82
C PRO A 359 14.92 36.93 9.33
N THR A 360 14.71 36.95 8.02
CA THR A 360 13.57 37.65 7.38
C THR A 360 12.29 36.78 7.35
N SER A 361 12.43 35.45 7.48
CA SER A 361 11.32 34.50 7.50
C SER A 361 11.70 33.22 8.21
N ALA A 362 10.68 32.44 8.58
CA ALA A 362 10.78 31.08 9.06
C ALA A 362 9.63 30.24 8.46
N SER A 363 9.91 29.01 8.09
CA SER A 363 8.91 28.10 7.53
C SER A 363 8.79 26.81 8.33
N VAL A 364 7.56 26.28 8.41
CA VAL A 364 7.21 25.02 9.06
C VAL A 364 6.48 24.15 8.07
N SER A 365 6.97 22.91 7.88
CA SER A 365 6.34 21.90 7.04
C SER A 365 5.55 20.93 7.92
N ILE A 366 4.26 20.73 7.59
CA ILE A 366 3.31 19.95 8.36
C ILE A 366 2.73 18.84 7.50
N ASP A 367 2.59 17.65 8.08
CA ASP A 367 1.87 16.49 7.52
C ASP A 367 0.66 16.16 8.40
N PHE A 368 -0.51 16.15 7.80
CA PHE A 368 -1.74 15.69 8.43
C PHE A 368 -2.08 14.29 7.91
N ARG A 369 -2.31 13.35 8.83
CA ARG A 369 -2.90 12.05 8.50
C ARG A 369 -4.35 12.05 8.94
N LEU A 370 -5.22 11.92 7.95
CA LEU A 370 -6.66 12.02 8.15
C LEU A 370 -7.28 10.63 8.35
N VAL A 371 -8.37 10.58 9.10
CA VAL A 371 -9.16 9.36 9.30
C VAL A 371 -10.55 9.53 8.65
N PRO A 372 -11.37 8.47 8.55
CA PRO A 372 -12.71 8.59 7.98
C PRO A 372 -13.49 9.77 8.53
N ASP A 373 -14.31 10.38 7.68
CA ASP A 373 -15.13 11.59 7.88
C ASP A 373 -14.37 12.91 7.94
N GLN A 374 -13.05 12.90 8.15
CA GLN A 374 -12.27 14.13 8.03
C GLN A 374 -12.09 14.57 6.57
N GLN A 375 -12.28 15.86 6.34
CA GLN A 375 -12.18 16.50 5.01
C GLN A 375 -10.95 17.41 4.96
N PRO A 376 -10.05 17.31 3.96
CA PRO A 376 -8.90 18.20 3.82
C PRO A 376 -9.29 19.69 3.88
N ALA A 377 -10.40 20.07 3.22
CA ALA A 377 -10.88 21.44 3.22
C ALA A 377 -11.28 21.95 4.63
N ARG A 378 -11.79 21.07 5.51
CA ARG A 378 -12.09 21.43 6.89
C ARG A 378 -10.80 21.61 7.70
N ILE A 379 -9.84 20.72 7.54
CA ILE A 379 -8.56 20.82 8.24
C ILE A 379 -7.81 22.11 7.84
N ARG A 380 -7.83 22.48 6.55
CA ARG A 380 -7.33 23.79 6.10
C ARG A 380 -7.97 24.95 6.86
N ARG A 381 -9.31 24.98 6.94
CA ARG A 381 -10.02 26.03 7.68
C ARG A 381 -9.63 26.06 9.15
N LEU A 382 -9.53 24.91 9.82
CA LEU A 382 -9.14 24.84 11.23
C LEU A 382 -7.72 25.34 11.46
N LEU A 383 -6.77 25.00 10.58
CA LEU A 383 -5.39 25.49 10.64
C LEU A 383 -5.34 27.03 10.45
N GLU A 384 -6.08 27.55 9.46
CA GLU A 384 -6.16 29.00 9.23
C GLU A 384 -6.80 29.73 10.42
N GLN A 385 -7.90 29.19 10.97
CA GLN A 385 -8.53 29.75 12.19
C GLN A 385 -7.56 29.73 13.38
N HIS A 386 -6.78 28.68 13.55
CA HIS A 386 -5.78 28.59 14.61
C HIS A 386 -4.69 29.67 14.45
N LEU A 387 -4.19 29.89 13.22
CA LEU A 387 -3.25 30.97 12.91
C LEU A 387 -3.84 32.36 13.23
N VAL A 388 -5.09 32.61 12.84
CA VAL A 388 -5.78 33.87 13.16
C VAL A 388 -5.95 34.07 14.67
N GLN A 389 -6.29 33.01 15.41
CA GLN A 389 -6.37 33.05 16.89
C GLN A 389 -5.01 33.33 17.55
N GLN A 390 -3.90 32.93 16.91
CA GLN A 390 -2.55 33.29 17.33
C GLN A 390 -2.16 34.73 16.94
N GLY A 391 -3.06 35.49 16.30
CA GLY A 391 -2.87 36.88 15.93
C GLY A 391 -2.20 37.12 14.59
N TYR A 392 -2.20 36.11 13.68
CA TYR A 392 -1.64 36.27 12.34
C TYR A 392 -2.73 36.62 11.31
N THR A 393 -2.37 37.46 10.36
CA THR A 393 -3.14 37.69 9.13
C THR A 393 -2.62 36.79 8.02
N ILE A 394 -3.49 35.98 7.44
CA ILE A 394 -3.13 35.04 6.38
C ILE A 394 -3.11 35.75 5.03
N VAL A 395 -1.96 35.75 4.37
CA VAL A 395 -1.81 36.22 2.99
C VAL A 395 -1.95 35.05 2.03
N ARG A 396 -2.54 35.31 0.85
CA ARG A 396 -2.79 34.30 -0.18
C ARG A 396 -1.71 34.25 -1.25
N ASP A 397 -0.82 35.24 -1.26
CA ASP A 397 0.34 35.32 -2.13
C ASP A 397 1.59 35.54 -1.27
N ALA A 398 2.62 34.71 -1.47
CA ALA A 398 3.89 34.86 -0.79
C ALA A 398 4.53 36.24 -1.03
N ASN A 399 4.31 36.85 -2.21
CA ASN A 399 4.80 38.17 -2.56
C ASN A 399 4.04 39.31 -1.86
N ALA A 400 2.80 39.10 -1.44
CA ALA A 400 2.00 40.10 -0.73
C ALA A 400 2.68 40.54 0.59
N ALA A 401 3.47 39.65 1.21
CA ALA A 401 4.26 39.98 2.39
C ALA A 401 5.37 41.02 2.10
N SER A 402 5.82 41.14 0.85
CA SER A 402 6.89 42.07 0.47
C SER A 402 6.44 43.52 0.47
N SER A 403 5.15 43.78 0.23
CA SER A 403 4.56 45.12 0.16
C SER A 403 3.86 45.57 1.45
N SER A 404 3.78 44.70 2.47
CA SER A 404 3.13 45.02 3.75
C SER A 404 4.01 45.87 4.65
N THR A 405 3.41 46.84 5.34
CA THR A 405 4.07 47.64 6.37
C THR A 405 4.22 46.93 7.71
N ASP A 406 3.34 45.93 8.01
CA ASP A 406 3.46 45.05 9.18
C ASP A 406 3.62 43.60 8.77
N ARG A 407 4.86 43.21 8.53
CA ARG A 407 5.18 41.84 8.11
C ARG A 407 5.18 40.85 9.27
N SER A 408 5.41 41.30 10.48
CA SER A 408 5.57 40.44 11.66
C SER A 408 4.31 39.73 12.10
N ARG A 409 3.15 40.17 11.59
CA ARG A 409 1.82 39.55 11.79
C ARG A 409 1.30 38.79 10.61
N LEU A 410 2.11 38.62 9.56
CA LEU A 410 1.71 37.88 8.38
C LEU A 410 2.12 36.41 8.46
N ALA A 411 1.24 35.54 7.97
CA ALA A 411 1.54 34.14 7.67
C ALA A 411 1.06 33.81 6.26
N TYR A 412 1.90 33.09 5.50
CA TYR A 412 1.51 32.49 4.22
C TYR A 412 1.38 30.99 4.41
N VAL A 413 0.32 30.39 3.85
CA VAL A 413 0.11 28.95 3.92
C VAL A 413 -0.08 28.41 2.50
N ALA A 414 0.86 27.55 2.09
CA ALA A 414 0.73 26.72 0.90
C ALA A 414 0.24 25.33 1.30
N TYR A 415 -0.63 24.75 0.48
CA TYR A 415 -1.18 23.42 0.69
C TYR A 415 -0.87 22.53 -0.51
N ASP A 416 -0.64 21.24 -0.27
CA ASP A 416 -0.74 20.23 -1.33
C ASP A 416 -2.21 19.88 -1.62
N SER A 417 -2.45 19.02 -2.65
CA SER A 417 -3.79 18.63 -3.06
C SER A 417 -4.55 17.91 -1.94
N GLY A 418 -3.93 16.99 -1.24
CA GLY A 418 -4.50 16.19 -0.18
C GLY A 418 -5.70 15.35 -0.62
N TYR A 419 -5.97 14.24 0.08
CA TYR A 419 -7.16 13.41 -0.14
C TYR A 419 -7.68 12.78 1.15
N LYS A 420 -8.92 12.30 1.08
CA LYS A 420 -9.65 11.72 2.21
C LYS A 420 -9.16 10.32 2.56
N ALA A 421 -9.38 9.91 3.80
CA ALA A 421 -9.29 8.52 4.19
C ALA A 421 -10.39 7.68 3.53
N VAL A 422 -10.09 6.40 3.33
CA VAL A 422 -11.04 5.39 2.88
C VAL A 422 -11.08 4.27 3.90
N GLN A 423 -12.28 3.79 4.23
CA GLN A 423 -12.45 2.59 5.05
C GLN A 423 -13.73 1.86 4.66
N VAL A 424 -13.66 0.54 4.53
CA VAL A 424 -14.81 -0.33 4.38
C VAL A 424 -15.07 -1.09 5.68
N LYS A 425 -16.34 -1.41 5.95
CA LYS A 425 -16.72 -2.13 7.18
C LYS A 425 -16.27 -3.58 7.11
N SER A 426 -15.64 -4.07 8.17
CA SER A 426 -15.20 -5.48 8.28
C SER A 426 -16.35 -6.48 8.16
N THR A 427 -17.59 -6.07 8.47
CA THR A 427 -18.79 -6.90 8.41
C THR A 427 -19.41 -7.05 7.02
N LEU A 428 -18.88 -6.36 6.00
CA LEU A 428 -19.41 -6.49 4.64
C LEU A 428 -19.30 -7.94 4.14
N PRO A 429 -20.34 -8.46 3.44
CA PRO A 429 -20.30 -9.82 2.90
C PRO A 429 -19.11 -10.10 1.98
N SER A 430 -18.68 -9.10 1.20
CA SER A 430 -17.49 -9.17 0.35
C SER A 430 -16.21 -9.39 1.18
N VAL A 431 -16.03 -8.60 2.23
CA VAL A 431 -14.87 -8.70 3.14
C VAL A 431 -14.84 -10.08 3.80
N GLN A 432 -15.99 -10.55 4.31
CA GLN A 432 -16.09 -11.85 4.96
C GLN A 432 -15.82 -13.00 3.98
N ALA A 433 -16.28 -12.90 2.73
CA ALA A 433 -16.00 -13.88 1.70
C ALA A 433 -14.50 -13.95 1.35
N VAL A 434 -13.85 -12.79 1.13
CA VAL A 434 -12.40 -12.72 0.89
C VAL A 434 -11.62 -13.31 2.07
N LYS A 435 -11.98 -12.98 3.32
CA LYS A 435 -11.35 -13.57 4.51
C LYS A 435 -11.44 -15.09 4.55
N ARG A 436 -12.62 -15.67 4.25
CA ARG A 436 -12.77 -17.14 4.22
C ARG A 436 -11.91 -17.80 3.14
N VAL A 437 -11.82 -17.20 1.95
CA VAL A 437 -10.92 -17.69 0.91
C VAL A 437 -9.47 -17.62 1.37
N MET A 438 -9.03 -16.48 1.93
CA MET A 438 -7.67 -16.33 2.46
C MET A 438 -7.37 -17.34 3.56
N ALA A 439 -8.29 -17.50 4.55
CA ALA A 439 -8.09 -18.46 5.64
C ALA A 439 -7.90 -19.90 5.13
N ARG A 440 -8.66 -20.28 4.10
CA ARG A 440 -8.50 -21.61 3.46
C ARG A 440 -7.19 -21.71 2.70
N SER A 441 -6.84 -20.71 1.90
CA SER A 441 -5.63 -20.71 1.07
C SER A 441 -4.35 -20.77 1.92
N TYR A 442 -4.31 -20.02 3.01
CA TYR A 442 -3.15 -19.96 3.90
C TYR A 442 -3.19 -20.97 5.05
N GLY A 443 -4.31 -21.68 5.24
CA GLY A 443 -4.50 -22.60 6.37
C GLY A 443 -4.55 -21.91 7.74
N ARG A 444 -4.73 -20.58 7.78
CA ARG A 444 -4.82 -19.75 8.99
C ARG A 444 -5.60 -18.46 8.71
N GLU A 445 -6.23 -17.92 9.76
CA GLU A 445 -6.95 -16.65 9.67
C GLU A 445 -6.02 -15.49 9.30
N PRO A 446 -6.39 -14.64 8.33
CA PRO A 446 -5.65 -13.42 8.05
C PRO A 446 -5.88 -12.38 9.15
N PHE A 447 -4.86 -11.60 9.46
CA PHE A 447 -5.07 -10.38 10.23
C PHE A 447 -6.00 -9.43 9.46
N THR A 448 -6.82 -8.71 10.22
CA THR A 448 -7.68 -7.68 9.63
C THR A 448 -7.27 -6.33 10.17
N LEU A 449 -6.74 -5.48 9.27
CA LEU A 449 -6.43 -4.09 9.57
C LEU A 449 -7.64 -3.23 9.22
N PRO A 450 -8.27 -2.56 10.19
CA PRO A 450 -9.34 -1.62 9.89
C PRO A 450 -8.87 -0.47 8.99
N ILE A 451 -7.64 0.02 9.22
CA ILE A 451 -7.04 1.09 8.45
C ILE A 451 -5.50 0.97 8.47
N LEU A 452 -4.86 1.18 7.33
CA LEU A 452 -3.40 1.25 7.21
C LEU A 452 -2.91 2.66 7.58
N GLY A 453 -1.73 2.73 8.21
CA GLY A 453 -1.12 4.00 8.59
C GLY A 453 -0.62 4.83 7.41
N GLY A 454 -0.22 4.19 6.32
CA GLY A 454 0.13 4.80 5.05
C GLY A 454 -1.10 5.34 4.30
N SER A 455 -0.85 6.01 3.19
CA SER A 455 -1.89 6.58 2.32
C SER A 455 -1.65 6.09 0.91
N LEU A 456 -2.70 5.54 0.29
CA LEU A 456 -2.77 5.12 -1.10
C LEU A 456 -3.88 5.92 -1.80
N PRO A 457 -3.86 6.08 -3.12
CA PRO A 457 -4.85 6.88 -3.85
C PRO A 457 -6.24 6.20 -3.96
N LEU A 458 -6.57 5.29 -3.05
CA LEU A 458 -7.82 4.50 -3.03
C LEU A 458 -9.07 5.37 -3.01
N PHE A 459 -8.95 6.60 -2.51
CA PHE A 459 -10.08 7.52 -2.46
C PHE A 459 -10.64 7.85 -3.86
N HIS A 460 -9.80 7.84 -4.91
CA HIS A 460 -10.27 8.06 -6.28
C HIS A 460 -11.26 6.99 -6.73
N PHE A 461 -11.02 5.73 -6.39
CA PHE A 461 -11.90 4.61 -6.71
C PHE A 461 -13.26 4.72 -5.98
N VAL A 462 -13.22 5.11 -4.71
CA VAL A 462 -14.45 5.32 -3.93
C VAL A 462 -15.22 6.55 -4.44
N GLU A 463 -14.54 7.65 -4.71
CA GLU A 463 -15.18 8.90 -5.12
C GLU A 463 -15.76 8.82 -6.54
N GLN A 464 -15.01 8.26 -7.50
CA GLN A 464 -15.43 8.23 -8.90
C GLN A 464 -16.37 7.06 -9.20
N LEU A 465 -16.21 5.91 -8.55
CA LEU A 465 -16.91 4.67 -8.86
C LEU A 465 -17.88 4.21 -7.78
N GLY A 466 -17.81 4.74 -6.55
CA GLY A 466 -18.49 4.16 -5.39
C GLY A 466 -17.94 2.78 -5.02
N ALA A 467 -16.67 2.50 -5.33
CA ALA A 467 -16.08 1.18 -5.22
C ALA A 467 -15.94 0.70 -3.77
N THR A 468 -16.24 -0.58 -3.51
CA THR A 468 -15.82 -1.29 -2.30
C THR A 468 -14.38 -1.76 -2.49
N VAL A 469 -13.42 -1.13 -1.83
CA VAL A 469 -11.99 -1.40 -1.98
C VAL A 469 -11.49 -2.23 -0.83
N ILE A 470 -10.81 -3.34 -1.12
CA ILE A 470 -10.23 -4.28 -0.16
C ILE A 470 -8.78 -4.55 -0.58
N THR A 471 -7.80 -4.22 0.27
CA THR A 471 -6.40 -4.54 -0.04
C THR A 471 -6.04 -5.90 0.52
N VAL A 472 -5.42 -6.73 -0.32
CA VAL A 472 -5.03 -8.11 -0.05
C VAL A 472 -3.55 -8.27 -0.38
N PRO A 473 -2.66 -7.84 0.51
CA PRO A 473 -1.21 -7.87 0.29
C PRO A 473 -0.68 -9.29 0.10
N THR A 474 0.27 -9.46 -0.81
CA THR A 474 0.84 -10.79 -1.12
C THR A 474 2.37 -10.85 -0.99
N VAL A 475 3.06 -9.72 -0.91
CA VAL A 475 4.52 -9.68 -0.89
C VAL A 475 5.10 -9.66 0.53
N ASN A 476 6.38 -9.99 0.69
CA ASN A 476 7.03 -10.03 2.01
C ASN A 476 7.14 -8.64 2.66
N ALA A 477 7.11 -8.62 4.00
CA ALA A 477 7.13 -7.37 4.77
C ALA A 477 8.47 -6.61 4.71
N ASP A 478 9.56 -7.34 4.54
CA ASP A 478 10.94 -6.82 4.49
C ASP A 478 11.47 -6.71 3.06
N ASN A 479 10.62 -6.30 2.13
CA ASN A 479 10.86 -6.26 0.69
C ASN A 479 11.70 -5.06 0.21
N SER A 480 12.00 -4.10 1.08
CA SER A 480 12.72 -2.86 0.72
C SER A 480 12.05 -2.06 -0.40
N GLN A 481 10.70 -2.08 -0.51
CA GLN A 481 9.99 -1.23 -1.48
C GLN A 481 10.40 0.26 -1.31
N HIS A 482 10.41 1.03 -2.40
CA HIS A 482 10.89 2.42 -2.48
C HIS A 482 12.37 2.63 -2.11
N ALA A 483 13.12 1.56 -1.82
CA ALA A 483 14.54 1.61 -1.46
C ALA A 483 15.40 0.78 -2.43
N PRO A 484 16.74 0.93 -2.39
CA PRO A 484 17.64 0.03 -3.09
C PRO A 484 17.51 -1.42 -2.61
N ASN A 485 17.78 -2.36 -3.52
CA ASN A 485 17.70 -3.80 -3.26
C ASN A 485 16.29 -4.30 -2.91
N GLU A 486 15.28 -3.66 -3.48
CA GLU A 486 13.90 -4.17 -3.45
C GLU A 486 13.87 -5.63 -3.86
N ASN A 487 13.02 -6.41 -3.17
CA ASN A 487 13.04 -7.87 -3.34
C ASN A 487 11.68 -8.51 -3.07
N LEU A 488 11.39 -9.56 -3.81
CA LEU A 488 10.23 -10.44 -3.62
C LEU A 488 10.69 -11.81 -3.14
N ARG A 489 10.24 -12.23 -1.96
CA ARG A 489 10.45 -13.60 -1.47
C ARG A 489 9.66 -14.57 -2.33
N VAL A 490 10.33 -15.57 -2.88
CA VAL A 490 9.74 -16.54 -3.81
C VAL A 490 8.54 -17.26 -3.19
N GLY A 491 8.60 -17.60 -1.90
CA GLY A 491 7.48 -18.18 -1.17
C GLY A 491 6.22 -17.30 -1.18
N ASN A 492 6.37 -15.98 -1.14
CA ASN A 492 5.25 -15.04 -1.22
C ASN A 492 4.63 -15.01 -2.64
N LEU A 493 5.45 -15.13 -3.69
CA LEU A 493 4.94 -15.29 -5.05
C LEU A 493 4.12 -16.57 -5.18
N TRP A 494 4.60 -17.69 -4.62
CA TRP A 494 3.89 -18.97 -4.61
C TRP A 494 2.56 -18.91 -3.86
N ASP A 495 2.55 -18.27 -2.70
CA ASP A 495 1.34 -18.03 -1.93
C ASP A 495 0.35 -17.13 -2.69
N GLY A 496 0.84 -16.09 -3.37
CA GLY A 496 0.05 -15.20 -4.21
C GLY A 496 -0.65 -15.95 -5.36
N ILE A 497 0.06 -16.83 -6.07
CA ILE A 497 -0.50 -17.65 -7.16
C ILE A 497 -1.65 -18.52 -6.64
N ALA A 498 -1.46 -19.19 -5.51
CA ALA A 498 -2.48 -20.04 -4.95
C ALA A 498 -3.70 -19.23 -4.48
N LEU A 499 -3.48 -18.13 -3.78
CA LEU A 499 -4.55 -17.24 -3.32
C LEU A 499 -5.36 -16.68 -4.50
N LEU A 500 -4.71 -16.16 -5.53
CA LEU A 500 -5.37 -15.61 -6.71
C LEU A 500 -6.17 -16.66 -7.45
N THR A 501 -5.65 -17.88 -7.58
CA THR A 501 -6.38 -19.02 -8.14
C THR A 501 -7.63 -19.33 -7.32
N GLU A 502 -7.52 -19.38 -6.00
CA GLU A 502 -8.67 -19.64 -5.12
C GLU A 502 -9.69 -18.50 -5.14
N LEU A 503 -9.26 -17.24 -5.17
CA LEU A 503 -10.16 -16.10 -5.29
C LEU A 503 -10.98 -16.19 -6.60
N MET A 504 -10.34 -16.43 -7.73
CA MET A 504 -11.03 -16.54 -9.03
C MET A 504 -12.01 -17.69 -9.06
N THR A 505 -11.70 -18.83 -8.43
CA THR A 505 -12.46 -20.07 -8.56
C THR A 505 -13.50 -20.31 -7.47
N THR A 506 -13.35 -19.67 -6.30
CA THR A 506 -14.22 -19.97 -5.14
C THR A 506 -14.91 -18.76 -4.52
N LEU A 507 -14.44 -17.53 -4.75
CA LEU A 507 -14.95 -16.34 -4.08
C LEU A 507 -16.45 -16.13 -4.31
N GLY A 508 -16.96 -16.39 -5.52
CA GLY A 508 -18.40 -16.26 -5.82
C GLY A 508 -19.28 -17.21 -5.00
N LYS A 509 -18.77 -18.41 -4.71
CA LYS A 509 -19.46 -19.39 -3.86
C LYS A 509 -19.47 -18.94 -2.40
N GLU A 510 -18.36 -18.41 -1.93
CA GLU A 510 -18.22 -17.89 -0.56
C GLU A 510 -19.03 -16.61 -0.32
N TRP A 511 -19.17 -15.78 -1.33
CA TRP A 511 -19.91 -14.52 -1.21
C TRP A 511 -21.42 -14.72 -1.26
N GLY A 512 -21.86 -15.78 -1.94
CA GLY A 512 -23.27 -16.06 -2.15
C GLY A 512 -23.91 -15.24 -3.29
N PRO A 513 -25.16 -15.55 -3.64
CA PRO A 513 -25.87 -14.84 -4.68
C PRO A 513 -26.10 -13.36 -4.32
N ARG A 514 -26.41 -12.53 -5.31
CA ARG A 514 -26.95 -11.19 -5.07
C ARG A 514 -28.32 -11.35 -4.43
N SER A 515 -28.51 -10.70 -3.27
CA SER A 515 -29.82 -10.55 -2.64
C SER A 515 -30.69 -9.61 -3.45
#